data_50d96e592f1a2030441a93e260a61ec0
#
_entry.id   50d96e592f1a2030441a93e260a61ec0
#
_cell.length_a   1.000
_cell.length_b   1.000
_cell.length_c   1.000
_cell.angle_alpha   90.00
_cell.angle_beta   90.00
_cell.angle_gamma   90.00
#
_symmetry.space_group_name_H-M   'P 1'
#
loop_
_entity.id
_entity.type
_entity.pdbx_description
1 polymer ?
#
loop_
_entity_poly.entity_id
_entity_poly.type
_entity_poly.pdbx_seq_one_letter_code
_entity_poly.pdbx_strand_id
1 'polypeptide(L)'
;MRRFILTLIAATFVAFGASAHNPKSWGKMKKDVNLFLVSDLGREGCYYQQLVASLMNDMAAKVKPMAIVAMGDTHHGNGVKSIDDKHWTINFENIYSLPRLKALDWYAAIGNHEYRGSTQALIDYSKVNPHWKMGGRYYTTVFKRGGTSIRLVIVDTTPMIGRYRESDKYPDAAEQDKDAQLEWLDDVLSKAKEDWVIVAGHHPIHADTKKSKIERTELRNSINKVLRDHSNVDIYLCGHIHNFQHLRDKGCNIDYVVNTSGAESRNVRHTKRTVYCSGETGFSVLAANEKELTLYMVDKNGNVLHTLRRHKK
;
A
#
# COMPACT_ATOMS: atom_id res chain seq x y z
N MET A 1 -48.94 -1.72 -42.25
CA MET A 1 -48.92 -1.50 -40.79
C MET A 1 -47.76 -2.32 -40.21
N ARG A 2 -46.64 -1.66 -39.89
CA ARG A 2 -45.47 -2.28 -39.23
C ARG A 2 -45.62 -2.06 -37.70
N ARG A 3 -45.72 -3.15 -36.95
CA ARG A 3 -45.77 -3.12 -35.49
C ARG A 3 -44.33 -3.03 -34.96
N PHE A 4 -44.02 -1.95 -34.26
CA PHE A 4 -42.79 -1.82 -33.48
C PHE A 4 -43.01 -2.54 -32.14
N ILE A 5 -42.18 -3.54 -31.87
CA ILE A 5 -42.09 -4.22 -30.55
C ILE A 5 -41.08 -3.43 -29.75
N LEU A 6 -41.53 -2.73 -28.72
CA LEU A 6 -40.67 -2.12 -27.72
C LEU A 6 -40.21 -3.21 -26.74
N THR A 7 -38.96 -3.59 -26.77
CA THR A 7 -38.37 -4.49 -25.77
C THR A 7 -37.96 -3.66 -24.57
N LEU A 8 -38.68 -3.80 -23.47
CA LEU A 8 -38.34 -3.20 -22.19
C LEU A 8 -37.17 -4.01 -21.58
N ILE A 9 -35.98 -3.41 -21.52
CA ILE A 9 -34.85 -4.00 -20.76
C ILE A 9 -35.06 -3.60 -19.29
N ALA A 10 -35.52 -4.54 -18.50
CA ALA A 10 -35.56 -4.40 -17.05
C ALA A 10 -34.13 -4.51 -16.49
N ALA A 11 -33.56 -3.38 -16.05
CA ALA A 11 -32.32 -3.36 -15.29
C ALA A 11 -32.60 -3.93 -13.89
N THR A 12 -32.21 -5.17 -13.67
CA THR A 12 -32.19 -5.79 -12.34
C THR A 12 -31.07 -5.14 -11.52
N PHE A 13 -31.44 -4.22 -10.63
CA PHE A 13 -30.54 -3.80 -9.54
C PHE A 13 -30.34 -4.99 -8.59
N VAL A 14 -29.19 -5.63 -8.68
CA VAL A 14 -28.74 -6.57 -7.64
C VAL A 14 -28.36 -5.71 -6.43
N ALA A 15 -29.25 -5.62 -5.45
CA ALA A 15 -28.93 -5.09 -4.15
C ALA A 15 -27.92 -6.06 -3.49
N PHE A 16 -26.64 -5.71 -3.50
CA PHE A 16 -25.68 -6.37 -2.65
C PHE A 16 -26.11 -6.16 -1.21
N GLY A 17 -26.50 -7.25 -0.55
CA GLY A 17 -26.86 -7.24 0.86
C GLY A 17 -25.69 -6.68 1.66
N ALA A 18 -25.90 -5.51 2.28
CA ALA A 18 -24.93 -4.92 3.20
C ALA A 18 -24.72 -5.92 4.35
N SER A 19 -23.59 -6.61 4.35
CA SER A 19 -23.13 -7.34 5.52
C SER A 19 -23.07 -6.33 6.66
N ALA A 20 -23.75 -6.60 7.76
CA ALA A 20 -23.78 -5.69 8.92
C ALA A 20 -22.40 -5.67 9.57
N HIS A 21 -21.51 -4.80 9.07
CA HIS A 21 -20.23 -4.52 9.69
C HIS A 21 -20.47 -3.97 11.09
N ASN A 22 -19.66 -4.36 12.09
CA ASN A 22 -19.77 -3.81 13.43
C ASN A 22 -19.05 -2.45 13.54
N PRO A 23 -19.72 -1.32 13.24
CA PRO A 23 -19.09 0.00 13.14
C PRO A 23 -18.55 0.51 14.49
N LYS A 24 -18.99 -0.09 15.62
CA LYS A 24 -18.60 0.33 16.98
C LYS A 24 -17.12 0.03 17.27
N SER A 25 -16.56 -1.04 16.70
CA SER A 25 -15.16 -1.39 16.91
C SER A 25 -14.19 -0.47 16.19
N TRP A 26 -14.56 0.08 15.00
CA TRP A 26 -13.69 0.91 14.20
C TRP A 26 -13.35 2.26 14.84
N GLY A 27 -14.26 2.84 15.62
CA GLY A 27 -14.02 4.07 16.37
C GLY A 27 -12.86 3.96 17.37
N LYS A 28 -12.58 2.75 17.87
CA LYS A 28 -11.46 2.48 18.78
C LYS A 28 -10.09 2.54 18.08
N MET A 29 -10.05 2.48 16.75
CA MET A 29 -8.82 2.60 15.97
C MET A 29 -8.37 4.06 15.82
N LYS A 30 -9.25 5.04 16.08
CA LYS A 30 -8.93 6.46 15.93
C LYS A 30 -7.91 6.90 16.97
N LYS A 31 -6.79 7.44 16.50
CA LYS A 31 -5.75 8.13 17.29
C LYS A 31 -5.46 9.50 16.69
N ASP A 32 -4.39 10.14 17.10
CA ASP A 32 -4.00 11.45 16.60
C ASP A 32 -3.70 11.42 15.11
N VAL A 33 -2.83 10.52 14.67
CA VAL A 33 -2.52 10.27 13.26
C VAL A 33 -3.05 8.92 12.85
N ASN A 34 -3.89 8.90 11.81
CA ASN A 34 -4.40 7.66 11.21
C ASN A 34 -4.11 7.68 9.71
N LEU A 35 -3.66 6.55 9.17
CA LEU A 35 -3.44 6.33 7.74
C LEU A 35 -4.13 5.04 7.32
N PHE A 36 -4.66 5.02 6.10
CA PHE A 36 -5.04 3.78 5.42
C PHE A 36 -3.87 3.27 4.60
N LEU A 37 -3.63 1.97 4.62
CA LEU A 37 -2.55 1.31 3.91
C LEU A 37 -3.15 0.29 2.96
N VAL A 38 -2.85 0.39 1.67
CA VAL A 38 -3.39 -0.48 0.64
C VAL A 38 -2.30 -0.81 -0.39
N SER A 39 -2.42 -1.93 -1.09
CA SER A 39 -1.44 -2.37 -2.09
C SER A 39 -2.11 -3.16 -3.20
N ASP A 40 -1.45 -3.28 -4.33
CA ASP A 40 -1.85 -4.20 -5.41
C ASP A 40 -3.33 -4.03 -5.81
N LEU A 41 -3.76 -2.77 -6.02
CA LEU A 41 -5.18 -2.41 -6.13
C LEU A 41 -5.75 -2.64 -7.52
N GLY A 42 -5.00 -2.31 -8.57
CA GLY A 42 -5.48 -2.10 -9.93
C GLY A 42 -6.01 -3.34 -10.62
N ARG A 43 -7.29 -3.58 -10.53
CA ARG A 43 -7.98 -4.72 -11.16
C ARG A 43 -9.26 -4.30 -11.91
N GLU A 44 -9.31 -3.05 -12.39
CA GLU A 44 -10.44 -2.53 -13.20
C GLU A 44 -11.81 -2.70 -12.52
N GLY A 45 -11.83 -2.59 -11.17
CA GLY A 45 -13.03 -2.80 -10.36
C GLY A 45 -13.41 -4.28 -10.14
N CYS A 46 -12.63 -5.22 -10.71
CA CYS A 46 -12.87 -6.65 -10.57
C CYS A 46 -12.44 -7.20 -9.20
N TYR A 47 -12.77 -8.46 -8.97
CA TYR A 47 -12.56 -9.16 -7.69
C TYR A 47 -13.21 -8.40 -6.53
N TYR A 48 -12.46 -8.07 -5.49
CA TYR A 48 -12.95 -7.36 -4.31
C TYR A 48 -12.58 -5.88 -4.29
N GLN A 49 -12.02 -5.30 -5.38
CA GLN A 49 -11.51 -3.94 -5.38
C GLN A 49 -12.58 -2.91 -4.99
N GLN A 50 -13.79 -2.98 -5.58
CA GLN A 50 -14.90 -2.08 -5.25
C GLN A 50 -15.40 -2.28 -3.82
N LEU A 51 -15.47 -3.53 -3.35
CA LEU A 51 -15.90 -3.85 -1.99
C LEU A 51 -14.92 -3.28 -0.95
N VAL A 52 -13.61 -3.44 -1.18
CA VAL A 52 -12.58 -2.89 -0.28
C VAL A 52 -12.61 -1.37 -0.29
N ALA A 53 -12.76 -0.72 -1.46
CA ALA A 53 -12.89 0.73 -1.55
C ALA A 53 -14.13 1.24 -0.79
N SER A 54 -15.28 0.57 -0.94
CA SER A 54 -16.50 0.90 -0.19
C SER A 54 -16.30 0.77 1.31
N LEU A 55 -15.66 -0.32 1.77
CA LEU A 55 -15.34 -0.53 3.17
C LEU A 55 -14.40 0.55 3.72
N MET A 56 -13.34 0.92 2.97
CA MET A 56 -12.45 2.02 3.32
C MET A 56 -13.22 3.33 3.49
N ASN A 57 -14.14 3.64 2.54
CA ASN A 57 -14.99 4.83 2.62
C ASN A 57 -15.86 4.85 3.89
N ASP A 58 -16.45 3.71 4.26
CA ASP A 58 -17.30 3.61 5.44
C ASP A 58 -16.48 3.71 6.74
N MET A 59 -15.34 3.03 6.80
CA MET A 59 -14.43 3.12 7.94
C MET A 59 -13.83 4.51 8.11
N ALA A 60 -13.61 5.26 7.03
CA ALA A 60 -13.09 6.64 7.08
C ALA A 60 -13.99 7.57 7.92
N ALA A 61 -15.30 7.31 7.98
CA ALA A 61 -16.22 8.06 8.84
C ALA A 61 -15.88 7.97 10.34
N LYS A 62 -15.31 6.85 10.78
CA LYS A 62 -14.98 6.54 12.18
C LYS A 62 -13.50 6.73 12.50
N VAL A 63 -12.63 6.23 11.62
CA VAL A 63 -11.17 6.24 11.80
C VAL A 63 -10.59 7.64 11.54
N LYS A 64 -11.20 8.43 10.61
CA LYS A 64 -10.73 9.76 10.21
C LYS A 64 -9.27 9.75 9.72
N PRO A 65 -8.92 8.95 8.70
CA PRO A 65 -7.58 8.91 8.17
C PRO A 65 -7.15 10.29 7.63
N MET A 66 -5.87 10.59 7.71
CA MET A 66 -5.27 11.79 7.13
C MET A 66 -4.92 11.59 5.65
N ALA A 67 -4.55 10.36 5.29
CA ALA A 67 -4.11 10.00 3.96
C ALA A 67 -4.26 8.49 3.71
N ILE A 68 -4.02 8.10 2.46
CA ILE A 68 -3.91 6.71 2.02
C ILE A 68 -2.49 6.50 1.50
N VAL A 69 -1.85 5.40 1.93
CA VAL A 69 -0.53 4.97 1.44
C VAL A 69 -0.74 3.74 0.54
N ALA A 70 -0.38 3.87 -0.73
CA ALA A 70 -0.47 2.81 -1.72
C ALA A 70 0.93 2.21 -1.96
N MET A 71 1.12 0.94 -1.61
CA MET A 71 2.44 0.29 -1.67
C MET A 71 2.69 -0.41 -3.01
N GLY A 72 2.44 0.29 -4.11
CA GLY A 72 2.71 -0.16 -5.48
C GLY A 72 1.65 -1.06 -6.10
N ASP A 73 1.84 -1.34 -7.38
CA ASP A 73 0.91 -2.08 -8.23
C ASP A 73 -0.51 -1.48 -8.19
N THR A 74 -0.58 -0.14 -8.28
CA THR A 74 -1.84 0.61 -8.42
C THR A 74 -2.52 0.32 -9.75
N HIS A 75 -1.73 -0.02 -10.77
CA HIS A 75 -2.18 -0.39 -12.10
C HIS A 75 -1.60 -1.75 -12.52
N HIS A 76 -2.30 -2.85 -12.22
CA HIS A 76 -1.92 -4.18 -12.66
C HIS A 76 -2.01 -4.34 -14.19
N GLY A 77 -1.40 -5.40 -14.69
CA GLY A 77 -1.16 -5.56 -16.11
C GLY A 77 0.14 -4.88 -16.50
N ASN A 78 0.07 -3.76 -17.19
CA ASN A 78 1.23 -3.08 -17.77
C ASN A 78 1.42 -1.63 -17.27
N GLY A 79 0.94 -1.30 -16.09
CA GLY A 79 0.98 0.07 -15.60
C GLY A 79 0.14 1.02 -16.43
N VAL A 80 0.48 2.30 -16.41
CA VAL A 80 -0.07 3.36 -17.29
C VAL A 80 0.97 3.84 -18.29
N LYS A 81 0.54 4.35 -19.45
CA LYS A 81 1.44 4.84 -20.49
C LYS A 81 1.69 6.35 -20.42
N SER A 82 0.72 7.10 -19.90
CA SER A 82 0.74 8.56 -19.76
C SER A 82 -0.18 9.02 -18.64
N ILE A 83 -0.18 10.31 -18.35
CA ILE A 83 -1.13 10.94 -17.42
C ILE A 83 -2.59 10.87 -17.92
N ASP A 84 -2.79 10.72 -19.23
CA ASP A 84 -4.11 10.61 -19.89
C ASP A 84 -4.52 9.16 -20.16
N ASP A 85 -3.77 8.17 -19.67
CA ASP A 85 -4.11 6.77 -19.85
C ASP A 85 -5.47 6.45 -19.18
N LYS A 86 -6.37 5.81 -19.94
CA LYS A 86 -7.69 5.41 -19.45
C LYS A 86 -7.66 4.55 -18.17
N HIS A 87 -6.55 3.87 -17.90
CA HIS A 87 -6.42 3.05 -16.70
C HIS A 87 -6.40 3.89 -15.41
N TRP A 88 -6.07 5.19 -15.46
CA TRP A 88 -6.28 6.07 -14.33
C TRP A 88 -7.76 6.10 -13.92
N THR A 89 -8.64 6.30 -14.90
CA THR A 89 -10.09 6.30 -14.65
C THR A 89 -10.61 4.93 -14.24
N ILE A 90 -10.20 3.86 -14.96
CA ILE A 90 -10.76 2.52 -14.77
C ILE A 90 -10.25 1.86 -13.48
N ASN A 91 -8.96 1.96 -13.18
CA ASN A 91 -8.33 1.30 -12.03
C ASN A 91 -8.42 2.11 -10.73
N PHE A 92 -8.53 3.44 -10.84
CA PHE A 92 -8.35 4.32 -9.69
C PHE A 92 -9.52 5.28 -9.49
N GLU A 93 -9.76 6.23 -10.42
CA GLU A 93 -10.72 7.32 -10.19
C GLU A 93 -12.14 6.83 -9.95
N ASN A 94 -12.68 5.97 -10.83
CA ASN A 94 -14.04 5.44 -10.71
C ASN A 94 -14.27 4.63 -9.43
N ILE A 95 -13.22 4.09 -8.84
CA ILE A 95 -13.31 3.19 -7.69
C ILE A 95 -13.13 3.95 -6.39
N TYR A 96 -12.15 4.88 -6.35
CA TYR A 96 -11.77 5.60 -5.13
C TYR A 96 -12.33 7.03 -5.05
N SER A 97 -13.22 7.44 -5.99
CA SER A 97 -13.94 8.72 -5.96
C SER A 97 -15.09 8.78 -4.95
N LEU A 98 -15.20 7.79 -4.07
CA LEU A 98 -16.19 7.76 -3.01
C LEU A 98 -16.04 8.97 -2.07
N PRO A 99 -17.15 9.50 -1.50
CA PRO A 99 -17.17 10.84 -0.87
C PRO A 99 -16.09 11.10 0.18
N ARG A 100 -15.69 10.07 0.95
CA ARG A 100 -14.67 10.23 2.00
C ARG A 100 -13.25 9.87 1.55
N LEU A 101 -13.10 9.13 0.45
CA LEU A 101 -11.79 8.74 -0.10
C LEU A 101 -11.26 9.78 -1.07
N LYS A 102 -12.13 10.39 -1.91
CA LYS A 102 -11.73 11.41 -2.90
C LYS A 102 -11.12 12.68 -2.29
N ALA A 103 -11.37 12.92 -1.00
CA ALA A 103 -10.82 14.07 -0.27
C ALA A 103 -9.49 13.75 0.43
N LEU A 104 -9.00 12.50 0.36
CA LEU A 104 -7.76 12.08 0.99
C LEU A 104 -6.61 12.14 -0.01
N ASP A 105 -5.47 12.57 0.48
CA ASP A 105 -4.23 12.51 -0.29
C ASP A 105 -3.70 11.06 -0.34
N TRP A 106 -3.19 10.69 -1.52
CA TRP A 106 -2.60 9.39 -1.79
C TRP A 106 -1.09 9.50 -1.95
N TYR A 107 -0.35 8.76 -1.14
CA TYR A 107 1.10 8.63 -1.21
C TYR A 107 1.45 7.25 -1.75
N ALA A 108 2.02 7.19 -2.96
CA ALA A 108 2.23 5.94 -3.66
C ALA A 108 3.71 5.55 -3.77
N ALA A 109 3.99 4.26 -3.61
CA ALA A 109 5.21 3.62 -4.06
C ALA A 109 5.03 3.07 -5.48
N ILE A 110 6.12 2.89 -6.21
CA ILE A 110 6.13 2.25 -7.53
C ILE A 110 6.25 0.73 -7.34
N GLY A 111 5.36 -0.03 -7.98
CA GLY A 111 5.44 -1.47 -8.05
C GLY A 111 6.04 -1.97 -9.36
N ASN A 112 6.23 -3.28 -9.49
CA ASN A 112 6.82 -3.84 -10.69
C ASN A 112 5.88 -3.80 -11.91
N HIS A 113 4.57 -3.68 -11.70
CA HIS A 113 3.62 -3.52 -12.80
C HIS A 113 3.69 -2.13 -13.42
N GLU A 114 3.95 -1.08 -12.64
CA GLU A 114 4.16 0.27 -13.15
C GLU A 114 5.39 0.35 -14.07
N TYR A 115 6.44 -0.41 -13.79
CA TYR A 115 7.65 -0.50 -14.61
C TYR A 115 7.44 -1.16 -15.99
N ARG A 116 6.27 -1.74 -16.24
CA ARG A 116 5.89 -2.23 -17.58
C ARG A 116 5.25 -1.16 -18.45
N GLY A 117 4.92 -0.04 -17.85
CA GLY A 117 4.40 1.16 -18.51
C GLY A 117 5.36 2.32 -18.36
N SER A 118 4.85 3.49 -18.03
CA SER A 118 5.62 4.70 -17.75
C SER A 118 5.59 5.00 -16.25
N THR A 119 6.70 4.76 -15.58
CA THR A 119 6.85 5.14 -14.16
C THR A 119 6.85 6.67 -13.99
N GLN A 120 7.31 7.41 -15.00
CA GLN A 120 7.26 8.86 -15.02
C GLN A 120 5.81 9.38 -15.04
N ALA A 121 4.91 8.70 -15.77
CA ALA A 121 3.49 9.06 -15.79
C ALA A 121 2.84 8.95 -14.41
N LEU A 122 3.28 8.01 -13.56
CA LEU A 122 2.83 7.89 -12.18
C LEU A 122 3.19 9.13 -11.35
N ILE A 123 4.42 9.60 -11.50
CA ILE A 123 4.93 10.81 -10.82
C ILE A 123 4.20 12.04 -11.34
N ASP A 124 4.10 12.16 -12.66
CA ASP A 124 3.52 13.33 -13.33
C ASP A 124 2.00 13.44 -13.13
N TYR A 125 1.32 12.36 -12.76
CA TYR A 125 -0.09 12.39 -12.43
C TYR A 125 -0.43 13.32 -11.25
N SER A 126 0.54 13.60 -10.38
CA SER A 126 0.44 14.63 -9.34
C SER A 126 0.19 16.05 -9.89
N LYS A 127 0.49 16.30 -11.16
CA LYS A 127 0.26 17.59 -11.84
C LYS A 127 -1.20 17.77 -12.27
N VAL A 128 -1.94 16.68 -12.45
CA VAL A 128 -3.36 16.68 -12.88
C VAL A 128 -4.34 16.30 -11.77
N ASN A 129 -3.90 15.46 -10.83
CA ASN A 129 -4.69 15.11 -9.66
C ASN A 129 -4.03 15.65 -8.38
N PRO A 130 -4.60 16.71 -7.74
CA PRO A 130 -4.00 17.36 -6.57
C PRO A 130 -3.95 16.45 -5.33
N HIS A 131 -4.72 15.35 -5.30
CA HIS A 131 -4.70 14.37 -4.22
C HIS A 131 -3.68 13.23 -4.42
N TRP A 132 -3.05 13.14 -5.60
CA TRP A 132 -1.96 12.22 -5.85
C TRP A 132 -0.63 12.86 -5.46
N LYS A 133 -0.07 12.47 -4.30
CA LYS A 133 1.12 13.08 -3.69
C LYS A 133 2.36 12.21 -3.92
N MET A 134 2.92 12.31 -5.10
CA MET A 134 4.12 11.57 -5.45
C MET A 134 5.26 12.53 -5.78
N GLY A 135 6.20 12.70 -4.83
CA GLY A 135 7.30 13.65 -4.94
C GLY A 135 8.45 13.19 -5.85
N GLY A 136 8.41 11.93 -6.28
CA GLY A 136 9.44 11.30 -7.09
C GLY A 136 9.33 9.78 -7.02
N ARG A 137 10.34 9.05 -7.50
CA ARG A 137 10.41 7.59 -7.40
C ARG A 137 10.57 7.13 -5.96
N TYR A 138 11.35 7.86 -5.19
CA TYR A 138 11.50 7.74 -3.75
C TYR A 138 11.44 9.13 -3.12
N TYR A 139 10.81 9.23 -1.97
CA TYR A 139 10.56 10.50 -1.30
C TYR A 139 10.15 10.28 0.16
N THR A 140 10.09 11.36 0.93
CA THR A 140 9.63 11.32 2.32
C THR A 140 8.61 12.42 2.60
N THR A 141 7.70 12.15 3.52
CA THR A 141 6.73 13.13 4.06
C THR A 141 6.53 12.93 5.55
N VAL A 142 5.95 13.92 6.21
CA VAL A 142 5.67 13.87 7.66
C VAL A 142 4.22 14.17 7.90
N PHE A 143 3.55 13.28 8.63
CA PHE A 143 2.21 13.51 9.15
C PHE A 143 2.31 13.99 10.59
N LYS A 144 1.65 15.12 10.92
CA LYS A 144 1.62 15.68 12.29
C LYS A 144 0.20 16.02 12.70
N ARG A 145 -0.22 15.57 13.87
CA ARG A 145 -1.49 15.93 14.52
C ARG A 145 -1.44 15.62 16.01
N GLY A 146 -1.99 16.48 16.87
CA GLY A 146 -2.16 16.21 18.31
C GLY A 146 -0.85 15.94 19.07
N GLY A 147 0.28 16.56 18.67
CA GLY A 147 1.61 16.29 19.24
C GLY A 147 2.34 15.11 18.59
N THR A 148 1.64 14.22 17.90
CA THR A 148 2.20 13.02 17.27
C THR A 148 2.74 13.31 15.88
N SER A 149 3.89 12.73 15.56
CA SER A 149 4.52 12.80 14.25
C SER A 149 4.89 11.42 13.71
N ILE A 150 4.61 11.21 12.41
CA ILE A 150 5.03 10.02 11.65
C ILE A 150 5.84 10.48 10.44
N ARG A 151 7.06 10.02 10.30
CA ARG A 151 7.80 10.09 9.04
C ARG A 151 7.46 8.88 8.20
N LEU A 152 6.93 9.13 7.00
CA LEU A 152 6.77 8.13 5.96
C LEU A 152 7.88 8.30 4.94
N VAL A 153 8.64 7.24 4.70
CA VAL A 153 9.71 7.18 3.69
C VAL A 153 9.29 6.17 2.62
N ILE A 154 9.07 6.64 1.41
CA ILE A 154 8.72 5.79 0.27
C ILE A 154 10.00 5.45 -0.49
N VAL A 155 10.23 4.17 -0.77
CA VAL A 155 11.37 3.66 -1.53
C VAL A 155 10.92 2.90 -2.77
N ASP A 156 11.67 3.04 -3.85
CA ASP A 156 11.47 2.26 -5.07
C ASP A 156 12.29 0.97 -5.00
N THR A 157 11.61 -0.14 -4.86
CA THR A 157 12.23 -1.45 -4.65
C THR A 157 12.48 -2.22 -5.94
N THR A 158 11.84 -1.86 -7.05
CA THR A 158 11.96 -2.59 -8.31
C THR A 158 13.39 -2.53 -8.86
N PRO A 159 14.09 -1.38 -8.92
CA PRO A 159 15.47 -1.30 -9.40
C PRO A 159 16.50 -2.01 -8.51
N MET A 160 16.15 -2.32 -7.26
CA MET A 160 17.03 -3.06 -6.36
C MET A 160 17.16 -4.54 -6.71
N ILE A 161 16.34 -5.04 -7.63
CA ILE A 161 16.19 -6.46 -7.95
C ILE A 161 16.68 -6.72 -9.37
N GLY A 162 17.75 -7.51 -9.50
CA GLY A 162 18.47 -7.76 -10.77
C GLY A 162 17.56 -8.24 -11.90
N ARG A 163 16.65 -9.18 -11.62
CA ARG A 163 15.74 -9.71 -12.66
C ARG A 163 14.86 -8.65 -13.34
N TYR A 164 14.56 -7.52 -12.68
CA TYR A 164 13.82 -6.42 -13.29
C TYR A 164 14.75 -5.52 -14.12
N ARG A 165 15.97 -5.33 -13.65
CA ARG A 165 16.99 -4.55 -14.38
C ARG A 165 17.49 -5.24 -15.66
N GLU A 166 17.46 -6.56 -15.68
CA GLU A 166 17.97 -7.40 -16.79
C GLU A 166 16.89 -7.75 -17.82
N SER A 167 15.66 -7.23 -17.67
CA SER A 167 14.53 -7.61 -18.53
C SER A 167 13.93 -6.42 -19.25
N ASP A 168 13.87 -6.50 -20.58
CA ASP A 168 13.23 -5.50 -21.47
C ASP A 168 11.75 -5.24 -21.12
N LYS A 169 11.15 -6.13 -20.35
CA LYS A 169 9.78 -5.95 -19.84
C LYS A 169 9.65 -4.79 -18.83
N TYR A 170 10.77 -4.32 -18.29
CA TYR A 170 10.84 -3.28 -17.27
C TYR A 170 11.86 -2.21 -17.66
N PRO A 171 11.64 -1.49 -18.78
CA PRO A 171 12.67 -0.72 -19.47
C PRO A 171 13.38 0.30 -18.58
N ASP A 172 12.64 0.99 -17.70
CA ASP A 172 13.23 2.01 -16.82
C ASP A 172 14.06 1.43 -15.67
N ALA A 173 13.95 0.13 -15.36
CA ALA A 173 14.52 -0.40 -14.12
C ALA A 173 16.05 -0.39 -14.09
N ALA A 174 16.68 -0.63 -15.24
CA ALA A 174 18.14 -0.60 -15.40
C ALA A 174 18.72 0.81 -15.30
N GLU A 175 17.94 1.83 -15.66
CA GLU A 175 18.38 3.23 -15.72
C GLU A 175 18.40 3.89 -14.33
N GLN A 176 17.78 3.26 -13.33
CA GLN A 176 17.71 3.85 -12.00
C GLN A 176 19.02 3.69 -11.23
N ASP A 177 19.47 4.80 -10.64
CA ASP A 177 20.61 4.82 -9.72
C ASP A 177 20.18 4.31 -8.33
N LYS A 178 20.42 3.02 -8.11
CA LYS A 178 20.07 2.36 -6.86
C LYS A 178 20.96 2.80 -5.68
N ASP A 179 22.23 3.16 -5.98
CA ASP A 179 23.19 3.52 -4.93
C ASP A 179 22.88 4.93 -4.42
N ALA A 180 22.54 5.86 -5.31
CA ALA A 180 22.04 7.19 -4.91
C ALA A 180 20.75 7.10 -4.05
N GLN A 181 19.84 6.14 -4.36
CA GLN A 181 18.68 5.92 -3.50
C GLN A 181 19.04 5.38 -2.11
N LEU A 182 20.03 4.49 -2.01
CA LEU A 182 20.48 3.96 -0.71
C LEU A 182 21.17 5.03 0.13
N GLU A 183 22.01 5.88 -0.47
CA GLU A 183 22.63 7.03 0.20
C GLU A 183 21.58 8.04 0.68
N TRP A 184 20.58 8.34 -0.16
CA TRP A 184 19.46 9.19 0.22
C TRP A 184 18.64 8.60 1.38
N LEU A 185 18.39 7.29 1.36
CA LEU A 185 17.64 6.62 2.42
C LEU A 185 18.39 6.71 3.75
N ASP A 186 19.69 6.46 3.75
CA ASP A 186 20.57 6.60 4.91
C ASP A 186 20.53 8.02 5.48
N ASP A 187 20.67 9.03 4.62
CA ASP A 187 20.60 10.44 5.01
C ASP A 187 19.25 10.82 5.64
N VAL A 188 18.14 10.38 5.02
CA VAL A 188 16.79 10.66 5.55
C VAL A 188 16.57 10.01 6.91
N LEU A 189 17.00 8.76 7.09
CA LEU A 189 16.82 8.02 8.34
C LEU A 189 17.70 8.57 9.46
N SER A 190 18.93 9.00 9.14
CA SER A 190 19.85 9.61 10.12
C SER A 190 19.32 10.94 10.68
N LYS A 191 18.54 11.68 9.89
CA LYS A 191 17.94 12.97 10.25
C LYS A 191 16.54 12.88 10.85
N ALA A 192 15.89 11.70 10.78
CA ALA A 192 14.54 11.52 11.25
C ALA A 192 14.44 11.62 12.78
N LYS A 193 13.57 12.53 13.25
CA LYS A 193 13.33 12.81 14.67
C LYS A 193 11.86 12.64 15.07
N GLU A 194 11.06 12.18 14.13
CA GLU A 194 9.64 11.96 14.34
C GLU A 194 9.40 10.84 15.35
N ASP A 195 8.19 10.83 15.94
CA ASP A 195 7.82 9.82 16.93
C ASP A 195 7.86 8.41 16.34
N TRP A 196 7.46 8.28 15.10
CA TRP A 196 7.42 7.00 14.40
C TRP A 196 8.03 7.15 13.01
N VAL A 197 8.85 6.19 12.62
CA VAL A 197 9.49 6.14 11.30
C VAL A 197 9.06 4.89 10.57
N ILE A 198 8.37 5.08 9.44
CA ILE A 198 7.81 4.02 8.62
C ILE A 198 8.43 4.10 7.23
N VAL A 199 9.03 3.01 6.80
CA VAL A 199 9.55 2.86 5.44
C VAL A 199 8.59 1.98 4.64
N ALA A 200 8.17 2.43 3.46
CA ALA A 200 7.25 1.69 2.61
C ALA A 200 7.81 1.54 1.19
N GLY A 201 7.73 0.35 0.67
CA GLY A 201 8.07 0.02 -0.72
C GLY A 201 7.11 -1.03 -1.27
N HIS A 202 7.39 -1.58 -2.45
CA HIS A 202 6.49 -2.58 -3.03
C HIS A 202 6.87 -4.01 -2.66
N HIS A 203 8.16 -4.38 -2.82
CA HIS A 203 8.60 -5.76 -2.66
C HIS A 203 8.94 -6.10 -1.20
N PRO A 204 8.65 -7.35 -0.74
CA PRO A 204 8.95 -7.76 0.63
C PRO A 204 10.44 -8.09 0.83
N ILE A 205 10.98 -7.63 1.96
CA ILE A 205 12.32 -8.02 2.46
C ILE A 205 12.26 -9.43 3.05
N HIS A 206 11.22 -9.70 3.83
CA HIS A 206 10.89 -11.00 4.41
C HIS A 206 9.46 -11.38 4.06
N ALA A 207 9.23 -12.62 3.63
CA ALA A 207 7.89 -13.15 3.38
C ALA A 207 7.90 -14.67 3.21
N ASP A 208 6.79 -15.33 3.50
CA ASP A 208 6.43 -16.61 2.89
C ASP A 208 5.80 -16.35 1.52
N THR A 209 6.39 -16.90 0.47
CA THR A 209 5.89 -16.78 -0.90
C THR A 209 6.57 -17.80 -1.81
N LYS A 210 5.85 -18.20 -2.87
CA LYS A 210 6.41 -19.01 -3.96
C LYS A 210 7.25 -18.19 -4.96
N LYS A 211 7.24 -16.86 -4.86
CA LYS A 211 8.05 -15.98 -5.71
C LYS A 211 9.55 -16.16 -5.43
N SER A 212 10.38 -15.71 -6.35
CA SER A 212 11.83 -15.88 -6.31
C SER A 212 12.43 -15.50 -4.94
N LYS A 213 13.24 -16.40 -4.40
CA LYS A 213 14.01 -16.12 -3.18
C LYS A 213 15.08 -15.05 -3.42
N ILE A 214 15.55 -14.91 -4.67
CA ILE A 214 16.59 -13.94 -5.05
C ILE A 214 16.13 -12.51 -4.76
N GLU A 215 14.90 -12.13 -5.14
CA GLU A 215 14.34 -10.79 -4.86
C GLU A 215 14.51 -10.38 -3.39
N ARG A 216 14.10 -11.27 -2.48
CA ARG A 216 14.23 -11.01 -1.04
C ARG A 216 15.68 -11.01 -0.56
N THR A 217 16.57 -11.74 -1.23
CA THR A 217 18.00 -11.73 -0.90
C THR A 217 18.64 -10.40 -1.30
N GLU A 218 18.34 -9.91 -2.50
CA GLU A 218 18.84 -8.64 -2.99
C GLU A 218 18.34 -7.46 -2.13
N LEU A 219 17.05 -7.45 -1.75
CA LEU A 219 16.52 -6.45 -0.83
C LEU A 219 17.12 -6.52 0.59
N ARG A 220 17.47 -7.72 1.07
CA ARG A 220 18.18 -7.83 2.35
C ARG A 220 19.59 -7.28 2.29
N ASN A 221 20.25 -7.39 1.13
CA ASN A 221 21.62 -6.92 0.91
C ASN A 221 21.70 -5.44 0.53
N SER A 222 20.58 -4.80 0.25
CA SER A 222 20.47 -3.38 -0.12
C SER A 222 19.65 -2.59 0.91
N ILE A 223 18.39 -2.33 0.64
CA ILE A 223 17.50 -1.53 1.49
C ILE A 223 17.52 -2.00 2.96
N ASN A 224 17.38 -3.29 3.22
CA ASN A 224 17.32 -3.79 4.59
C ASN A 224 18.64 -3.60 5.36
N LYS A 225 19.77 -3.57 4.68
CA LYS A 225 21.05 -3.24 5.32
C LYS A 225 20.98 -1.82 5.89
N VAL A 226 20.59 -0.84 5.08
CA VAL A 226 20.42 0.54 5.53
C VAL A 226 19.39 0.63 6.66
N LEU A 227 18.22 -0.02 6.53
CA LEU A 227 17.20 0.03 7.58
C LEU A 227 17.71 -0.48 8.94
N ARG A 228 18.53 -1.52 8.94
CA ARG A 228 19.06 -2.12 10.18
C ARG A 228 20.15 -1.29 10.85
N ASP A 229 20.82 -0.43 10.11
CA ASP A 229 21.83 0.48 10.65
C ASP A 229 21.17 1.64 11.41
N HIS A 230 19.84 1.82 11.28
CA HIS A 230 19.05 2.86 11.94
C HIS A 230 18.06 2.28 12.97
N SER A 231 18.30 2.55 14.26
CA SER A 231 17.48 2.03 15.38
C SER A 231 16.09 2.69 15.49
N ASN A 232 15.88 3.81 14.79
CA ASN A 232 14.63 4.58 14.78
C ASN A 232 13.59 4.08 13.78
N VAL A 233 13.92 3.12 12.91
CA VAL A 233 12.95 2.53 11.98
C VAL A 233 12.02 1.58 12.73
N ASP A 234 10.72 1.86 12.69
CA ASP A 234 9.71 1.09 13.39
C ASP A 234 9.13 -0.04 12.53
N ILE A 235 8.69 0.29 11.31
CA ILE A 235 8.01 -0.66 10.42
C ILE A 235 8.56 -0.52 9.00
N TYR A 236 8.75 -1.66 8.33
CA TYR A 236 8.85 -1.75 6.88
C TYR A 236 7.54 -2.31 6.31
N LEU A 237 6.87 -1.53 5.44
CA LEU A 237 5.60 -1.88 4.78
C LEU A 237 5.84 -2.26 3.33
N CYS A 238 5.12 -3.28 2.83
CA CYS A 238 5.16 -3.66 1.42
C CYS A 238 3.88 -4.37 0.98
N GLY A 239 3.79 -4.71 -0.31
CA GLY A 239 2.71 -5.47 -0.93
C GLY A 239 3.21 -6.68 -1.73
N HIS A 240 2.94 -6.70 -3.05
CA HIS A 240 3.50 -7.60 -4.06
C HIS A 240 3.01 -9.05 -4.02
N ILE A 241 2.75 -9.62 -2.86
CA ILE A 241 2.46 -11.06 -2.74
C ILE A 241 1.01 -11.37 -2.37
N HIS A 242 0.17 -10.36 -2.26
CA HIS A 242 -1.29 -10.44 -2.12
C HIS A 242 -1.76 -11.29 -0.95
N ASN A 243 -1.13 -11.14 0.21
CA ASN A 243 -1.58 -11.74 1.46
C ASN A 243 -1.06 -10.92 2.65
N PHE A 244 -1.70 -11.04 3.79
CA PHE A 244 -1.22 -10.39 5.00
C PHE A 244 -0.10 -11.21 5.65
N GLN A 245 0.98 -10.54 6.00
CA GLN A 245 2.01 -11.12 6.86
C GLN A 245 2.57 -10.06 7.82
N HIS A 246 2.75 -10.45 9.07
CA HIS A 246 3.56 -9.75 10.06
C HIS A 246 4.72 -10.64 10.41
N LEU A 247 5.94 -10.17 10.20
CA LEU A 247 7.16 -10.93 10.40
C LEU A 247 8.14 -10.14 11.28
N ARG A 248 8.95 -10.89 12.04
CA ARG A 248 10.05 -10.34 12.83
C ARG A 248 11.33 -11.09 12.53
N ASP A 249 12.46 -10.37 12.48
CA ASP A 249 13.78 -10.97 12.34
C ASP A 249 14.58 -10.85 13.65
N LYS A 250 15.37 -11.89 13.97
CA LYS A 250 16.16 -11.89 15.20
C LYS A 250 17.17 -10.75 15.18
N GLY A 251 17.32 -10.09 16.34
CA GLY A 251 18.29 -8.99 16.50
C GLY A 251 17.93 -7.73 15.72
N CYS A 252 16.67 -7.59 15.31
CA CYS A 252 16.14 -6.41 14.62
C CYS A 252 14.88 -5.90 15.32
N ASN A 253 14.79 -4.59 15.50
CA ASN A 253 13.63 -3.96 16.13
C ASN A 253 12.53 -3.57 15.12
N ILE A 254 12.74 -3.84 13.83
CA ILE A 254 11.80 -3.51 12.77
C ILE A 254 10.72 -4.59 12.66
N ASP A 255 9.46 -4.19 12.63
CA ASP A 255 8.36 -5.05 12.23
C ASP A 255 8.21 -5.01 10.70
N TYR A 256 8.28 -6.16 10.05
CA TYR A 256 8.11 -6.29 8.59
C TYR A 256 6.66 -6.67 8.30
N VAL A 257 5.96 -5.83 7.58
CA VAL A 257 4.54 -6.01 7.28
C VAL A 257 4.33 -6.10 5.78
N VAL A 258 3.81 -7.24 5.34
CA VAL A 258 3.24 -7.37 4.00
C VAL A 258 1.76 -7.07 4.12
N ASN A 259 1.31 -6.02 3.45
CA ASN A 259 -0.11 -5.73 3.30
C ASN A 259 -0.68 -6.54 2.14
N THR A 260 -1.91 -7.03 2.29
CA THR A 260 -2.57 -7.77 1.23
C THR A 260 -2.95 -6.87 0.06
N SER A 261 -3.37 -7.48 -1.04
CA SER A 261 -3.98 -6.73 -2.15
C SER A 261 -5.36 -6.18 -1.76
N GLY A 262 -5.64 -4.96 -2.19
CA GLY A 262 -6.96 -4.35 -2.11
C GLY A 262 -7.98 -4.94 -3.09
N ALA A 263 -7.62 -5.98 -3.85
CA ALA A 263 -8.48 -6.59 -4.86
C ALA A 263 -8.56 -8.11 -4.78
N GLU A 264 -7.43 -8.81 -4.76
CA GLU A 264 -7.37 -10.29 -4.75
C GLU A 264 -6.40 -10.78 -3.66
N SER A 265 -6.43 -12.07 -3.35
CA SER A 265 -5.54 -12.63 -2.33
C SER A 265 -4.90 -13.96 -2.78
N ARG A 266 -3.85 -14.35 -2.07
CA ARG A 266 -3.10 -15.58 -2.29
C ARG A 266 -2.85 -16.30 -0.98
N ASN A 267 -2.78 -17.63 -1.05
CA ASN A 267 -2.46 -18.46 0.11
C ASN A 267 -1.07 -18.12 0.68
N VAL A 268 -0.95 -18.28 1.98
CA VAL A 268 0.29 -18.05 2.74
C VAL A 268 0.43 -19.10 3.83
N ARG A 269 1.68 -19.38 4.23
CA ARG A 269 2.01 -20.33 5.30
C ARG A 269 2.90 -19.67 6.34
N HIS A 270 2.91 -20.21 7.54
CA HIS A 270 3.83 -19.79 8.58
C HIS A 270 5.28 -20.16 8.26
N THR A 271 6.18 -19.23 8.55
CA THR A 271 7.64 -19.43 8.58
C THR A 271 8.15 -19.18 9.99
N LYS A 272 9.44 -19.44 10.23
CA LYS A 272 10.06 -19.15 11.54
C LYS A 272 10.06 -17.66 11.93
N ARG A 273 9.80 -16.74 10.98
CA ARG A 273 9.70 -15.29 11.23
C ARG A 273 8.26 -14.81 11.39
N THR A 274 7.29 -15.63 11.07
CA THR A 274 5.88 -15.24 11.05
C THR A 274 5.35 -15.04 12.46
N VAL A 275 4.88 -13.84 12.75
CA VAL A 275 4.06 -13.51 13.92
C VAL A 275 2.59 -13.77 13.60
N TYR A 276 2.17 -13.34 12.40
CA TYR A 276 0.82 -13.54 11.88
C TYR A 276 0.85 -13.63 10.35
N CYS A 277 -0.06 -14.41 9.78
CA CYS A 277 -0.34 -14.40 8.34
C CYS A 277 -1.78 -14.79 8.04
N SER A 278 -2.31 -14.26 6.91
CA SER A 278 -3.65 -14.58 6.40
C SER A 278 -3.70 -14.41 4.89
N GLY A 279 -4.40 -15.32 4.20
CA GLY A 279 -4.69 -15.26 2.77
C GLY A 279 -5.93 -14.39 2.44
N GLU A 280 -6.42 -13.55 3.36
CA GLU A 280 -7.57 -12.70 3.11
C GLU A 280 -7.20 -11.44 2.31
N THR A 281 -8.17 -10.91 1.56
CA THR A 281 -8.11 -9.60 0.88
C THR A 281 -8.57 -8.51 1.85
N GLY A 282 -8.06 -7.29 1.69
CA GLY A 282 -8.44 -6.15 2.51
C GLY A 282 -7.45 -5.01 2.47
N PHE A 283 -7.27 -4.34 3.60
CA PHE A 283 -6.34 -3.22 3.77
C PHE A 283 -5.92 -3.12 5.24
N SER A 284 -4.99 -2.21 5.55
CA SER A 284 -4.63 -1.98 6.95
C SER A 284 -4.93 -0.56 7.40
N VAL A 285 -5.16 -0.39 8.70
CA VAL A 285 -5.27 0.90 9.37
C VAL A 285 -4.07 1.08 10.27
N LEU A 286 -3.29 2.13 10.02
CA LEU A 286 -2.24 2.55 10.93
C LEU A 286 -2.77 3.70 11.79
N ALA A 287 -2.58 3.60 13.10
CA ALA A 287 -3.05 4.58 14.07
C ALA A 287 -1.97 4.86 15.09
N ALA A 288 -1.60 6.12 15.31
CA ALA A 288 -0.55 6.48 16.24
C ALA A 288 -0.93 7.67 17.14
N ASN A 289 -0.40 7.63 18.34
CA ASN A 289 -0.19 8.77 19.21
C ASN A 289 1.28 8.81 19.66
N GLU A 290 1.67 9.75 20.49
CA GLU A 290 3.06 9.91 20.96
C GLU A 290 3.63 8.66 21.64
N LYS A 291 2.78 7.81 22.25
CA LYS A 291 3.18 6.66 23.09
C LYS A 291 3.02 5.30 22.39
N GLU A 292 2.08 5.20 21.45
CA GLU A 292 1.72 3.92 20.85
C GLU A 292 1.43 4.09 19.35
N LEU A 293 2.03 3.20 18.54
CA LEU A 293 1.69 2.97 17.15
C LEU A 293 1.01 1.60 17.03
N THR A 294 -0.14 1.56 16.39
CA THR A 294 -0.92 0.35 16.16
C THR A 294 -1.21 0.17 14.69
N LEU A 295 -1.00 -1.03 14.15
CA LEU A 295 -1.41 -1.40 12.81
C LEU A 295 -2.46 -2.52 12.92
N TYR A 296 -3.63 -2.29 12.30
CA TYR A 296 -4.72 -3.24 12.22
C TYR A 296 -4.81 -3.80 10.79
N MET A 297 -4.70 -5.11 10.63
CA MET A 297 -5.00 -5.79 9.37
C MET A 297 -6.50 -6.06 9.32
N VAL A 298 -7.17 -5.53 8.31
CA VAL A 298 -8.63 -5.56 8.16
C VAL A 298 -9.00 -6.32 6.90
N ASP A 299 -9.85 -7.35 7.01
CA ASP A 299 -10.32 -8.11 5.86
C ASP A 299 -11.38 -7.35 5.05
N LYS A 300 -11.75 -7.89 3.90
CA LYS A 300 -12.80 -7.36 3.00
C LYS A 300 -14.19 -7.25 3.62
N ASN A 301 -14.41 -7.89 4.78
CA ASN A 301 -15.66 -7.85 5.55
C ASN A 301 -15.59 -6.86 6.73
N GLY A 302 -14.48 -6.14 6.91
CA GLY A 302 -14.29 -5.17 7.99
C GLY A 302 -13.89 -5.77 9.34
N ASN A 303 -13.53 -7.06 9.38
CA ASN A 303 -13.04 -7.71 10.58
C ASN A 303 -11.55 -7.42 10.78
N VAL A 304 -11.14 -7.15 12.02
CA VAL A 304 -9.74 -7.06 12.41
C VAL A 304 -9.18 -8.46 12.55
N LEU A 305 -8.29 -8.84 11.65
CA LEU A 305 -7.63 -10.15 11.65
C LEU A 305 -6.43 -10.19 12.58
N HIS A 306 -5.69 -9.08 12.66
CA HIS A 306 -4.47 -8.97 13.45
C HIS A 306 -4.24 -7.53 13.92
N THR A 307 -3.58 -7.39 15.07
CA THR A 307 -3.17 -6.10 15.61
C THR A 307 -1.70 -6.15 16.03
N LEU A 308 -0.87 -5.37 15.35
CA LEU A 308 0.50 -5.09 15.73
C LEU A 308 0.51 -3.85 16.62
N ARG A 309 1.19 -3.89 17.77
CA ARG A 309 1.39 -2.73 18.65
C ARG A 309 2.86 -2.51 18.94
N ARG A 310 3.24 -1.25 18.89
CA ARG A 310 4.54 -0.76 19.32
C ARG A 310 4.33 0.33 20.36
N HIS A 311 5.11 0.28 21.42
CA HIS A 311 5.16 1.32 22.45
C HIS A 311 6.51 2.01 22.42
N LYS A 312 6.53 3.32 22.58
CA LYS A 312 7.78 4.04 22.87
C LYS A 312 8.34 3.55 24.20
N LYS A 313 9.66 3.40 24.20
CA LYS A 313 10.42 3.10 25.41
C LYS A 313 10.54 4.34 26.29
#